data_be3880e5ed923842624e64251e86615a
#
_entry.id   be3880e5ed923842624e64251e86615a
#
_cell.length_a   1.000
_cell.length_b   1.000
_cell.length_c   1.000
_cell.angle_alpha   90.00
_cell.angle_beta   90.00
_cell.angle_gamma   90.00
#
_symmetry.space_group_name_H-M   'P 1'
#
loop_
_entity.id
_entity.type
_entity.pdbx_description
1 polymer ?
#
loop_
_entity_poly.entity_id
_entity_poly.type
_entity_poly.pdbx_seq_one_letter_code
_entity_poly.pdbx_strand_id
1 'polypeptide(L)'
;MTEDSKRNFRLFRYFRLFRTSSLLHQPGYKKTMGYLVLVRHGQARMFEKDSDQLSPLGEEQARTLARFWIREGLKFDEVYSGALVRQRRTAEIAGECFVQSGLDDWPQLQIMPELNEYDSIGIINNLIPSLAERDSAFRALAEAFEHNRDTPERNRHFQKMFEVVTSVWLDGEFEVEGVESWRSFQSRVRGAIKRITSGQGSGHRVAVFTSGGVIGVTVQNVLNAPERSALEINWRVRNSSMTEFVFTRDRLSLDSFNTIPHLDDPALRTYR
;
A
#
# COMPACT_ATOMS: atom_id res chain seq x y z
N MET A 1 -22.88 -32.34 33.20
CA MET A 1 -21.93 -31.75 32.27
C MET A 1 -21.85 -32.67 31.06
N THR A 2 -22.49 -32.29 29.98
CA THR A 2 -22.70 -33.10 28.78
C THR A 2 -21.46 -33.07 27.86
N GLU A 3 -21.25 -34.15 27.12
CA GLU A 3 -20.10 -34.32 26.19
C GLU A 3 -19.94 -33.18 25.17
N ASP A 4 -21.01 -32.46 24.87
CA ASP A 4 -20.97 -31.27 23.98
C ASP A 4 -20.15 -30.09 24.53
N SER A 5 -20.03 -29.96 25.86
CA SER A 5 -19.21 -28.91 26.49
C SER A 5 -17.72 -29.16 26.31
N LYS A 6 -17.27 -30.38 26.09
CA LYS A 6 -15.84 -30.72 25.88
C LYS A 6 -15.41 -30.61 24.43
N ARG A 7 -16.35 -30.71 23.48
CA ARG A 7 -16.04 -30.48 22.03
C ARG A 7 -15.80 -29.03 21.71
N ASN A 8 -16.55 -28.10 22.29
CA ASN A 8 -16.38 -26.67 22.06
C ASN A 8 -15.07 -26.11 22.66
N PHE A 9 -14.54 -26.72 23.75
CA PHE A 9 -13.25 -26.28 24.33
C PHE A 9 -12.03 -26.75 23.53
N ARG A 10 -12.12 -27.77 22.69
CA ARG A 10 -11.04 -28.21 21.81
C ARG A 10 -10.94 -27.37 20.53
N LEU A 11 -12.06 -26.86 20.01
CA LEU A 11 -12.05 -25.95 18.84
C LEU A 11 -11.42 -24.59 19.16
N PHE A 12 -11.57 -24.06 20.38
CA PHE A 12 -10.96 -22.79 20.78
C PHE A 12 -9.43 -22.87 20.96
N ARG A 13 -8.85 -24.06 21.14
CA ARG A 13 -7.40 -24.24 21.22
C ARG A 13 -6.71 -24.24 19.84
N TYR A 14 -7.42 -24.55 18.78
CA TYR A 14 -6.88 -24.48 17.41
C TYR A 14 -6.91 -23.07 16.83
N PHE A 15 -7.80 -22.19 17.26
CA PHE A 15 -7.84 -20.79 16.80
C PHE A 15 -6.74 -19.89 17.40
N ARG A 16 -5.99 -20.37 18.39
CA ARG A 16 -4.87 -19.60 18.98
C ARG A 16 -3.51 -19.84 18.28
N LEU A 17 -3.47 -20.72 17.29
CA LEU A 17 -2.25 -21.07 16.54
C LEU A 17 -2.12 -20.38 15.19
N PHE A 18 -3.08 -19.55 14.77
CA PHE A 18 -2.97 -18.67 13.60
C PHE A 18 -2.54 -17.23 13.94
N ARG A 19 -1.85 -17.04 15.08
CA ARG A 19 -1.10 -15.81 15.32
C ARG A 19 0.28 -15.96 14.66
N THR A 20 0.45 -15.24 13.54
CA THR A 20 1.74 -14.78 13.02
C THR A 20 2.81 -15.85 12.87
N SER A 21 2.66 -16.78 11.97
CA SER A 21 3.83 -17.30 11.29
C SER A 21 3.82 -16.76 9.86
N SER A 22 4.40 -15.57 9.66
CA SER A 22 4.93 -15.31 8.35
C SER A 22 5.84 -16.50 8.01
N LEU A 23 5.81 -16.98 6.79
CA LEU A 23 6.69 -18.07 6.30
C LEU A 23 8.17 -17.82 6.63
N LEU A 24 8.51 -16.61 7.05
CA LEU A 24 9.83 -16.13 7.46
C LEU A 24 10.40 -16.81 8.73
N HIS A 25 9.56 -17.43 9.57
CA HIS A 25 9.97 -18.01 10.85
C HIS A 25 9.88 -19.55 10.89
N GLN A 26 9.58 -20.23 9.78
CA GLN A 26 9.60 -21.69 9.76
C GLN A 26 11.05 -22.18 9.58
N PRO A 27 11.66 -22.86 10.60
CA PRO A 27 12.95 -23.50 10.43
C PRO A 27 12.80 -24.60 9.38
N GLY A 28 13.39 -24.42 8.21
CA GLY A 28 13.34 -25.39 7.11
C GLY A 28 12.79 -24.85 5.78
N TYR A 29 12.29 -23.64 5.71
CA TYR A 29 11.99 -23.02 4.43
C TYR A 29 13.32 -22.78 3.69
N LYS A 30 13.56 -23.61 2.67
CA LYS A 30 14.81 -23.51 1.88
C LYS A 30 14.88 -22.09 1.32
N LYS A 31 16.05 -21.46 1.43
CA LYS A 31 16.42 -20.15 0.82
C LYS A 31 16.38 -20.21 -0.73
N THR A 32 15.25 -20.63 -1.30
CA THR A 32 15.12 -20.81 -2.76
C THR A 32 14.30 -19.71 -3.43
N MET A 33 13.60 -18.88 -2.66
CA MET A 33 12.80 -17.76 -3.15
C MET A 33 13.25 -16.46 -2.52
N GLY A 34 13.12 -15.36 -3.27
CA GLY A 34 13.23 -14.02 -2.74
C GLY A 34 11.94 -13.61 -2.04
N TYR A 35 12.04 -12.57 -1.21
CA TYR A 35 10.95 -11.97 -0.47
C TYR A 35 10.84 -10.49 -0.81
N LEU A 36 9.65 -10.03 -1.14
CA LEU A 36 9.34 -8.63 -1.41
C LEU A 36 8.19 -8.19 -0.51
N VAL A 37 8.37 -7.10 0.22
CA VAL A 37 7.28 -6.43 0.94
C VAL A 37 7.03 -5.05 0.37
N LEU A 38 5.80 -4.80 -0.06
CA LEU A 38 5.31 -3.46 -0.39
C LEU A 38 4.65 -2.87 0.86
N VAL A 39 5.14 -1.71 1.27
CA VAL A 39 4.61 -0.95 2.40
C VAL A 39 3.88 0.27 1.88
N ARG A 40 2.61 0.45 2.22
CA ARG A 40 1.97 1.73 2.00
C ARG A 40 2.55 2.75 2.97
N HIS A 41 2.87 3.94 2.49
CA HIS A 41 3.33 5.04 3.33
C HIS A 41 2.41 5.28 4.55
N GLY A 42 2.94 5.83 5.62
CA GLY A 42 2.17 6.29 6.77
C GLY A 42 1.11 7.33 6.38
N GLN A 43 0.18 7.64 7.27
CA GLN A 43 -0.86 8.62 7.00
C GLN A 43 -0.25 9.96 6.55
N ALA A 44 -0.72 10.49 5.41
CA ALA A 44 -0.34 11.80 4.91
C ALA A 44 -1.34 12.89 5.36
N ARG A 45 -0.91 14.16 5.26
CA ARG A 45 -1.72 15.34 5.60
C ARG A 45 -2.72 15.68 4.50
N MET A 46 -3.64 14.77 4.24
CA MET A 46 -4.62 14.94 3.16
C MET A 46 -5.43 16.23 3.36
N PHE A 47 -5.63 16.96 2.26
CA PHE A 47 -6.34 18.26 2.21
C PHE A 47 -5.63 19.44 2.88
N GLU A 48 -4.41 19.27 3.38
CA GLU A 48 -3.56 20.38 3.83
C GLU A 48 -2.70 20.92 2.68
N LYS A 49 -2.12 22.12 2.87
CA LYS A 49 -1.22 22.73 1.87
C LYS A 49 -0.04 21.82 1.53
N ASP A 50 0.48 21.12 2.54
CA ASP A 50 1.60 20.18 2.41
C ASP A 50 1.12 18.73 2.42
N SER A 51 0.14 18.43 1.58
CA SER A 51 -0.56 17.13 1.55
C SER A 51 0.34 15.92 1.26
N ASP A 52 1.54 16.12 0.70
CA ASP A 52 2.51 15.05 0.46
C ASP A 52 3.33 14.68 1.70
N GLN A 53 3.24 15.44 2.79
CA GLN A 53 3.96 15.11 4.02
C GLN A 53 3.19 14.11 4.89
N LEU A 54 3.92 13.35 5.72
CA LEU A 54 3.32 12.53 6.75
C LEU A 54 2.68 13.39 7.84
N SER A 55 1.54 12.94 8.37
CA SER A 55 1.01 13.45 9.63
C SER A 55 1.85 12.92 10.80
N PRO A 56 1.75 13.52 12.01
CA PRO A 56 2.38 12.96 13.20
C PRO A 56 1.99 11.49 13.45
N LEU A 57 0.73 11.13 13.15
CA LEU A 57 0.25 9.76 13.23
C LEU A 57 0.94 8.86 12.19
N GLY A 58 1.14 9.37 10.96
CA GLY A 58 1.83 8.64 9.90
C GLY A 58 3.29 8.36 10.23
N GLU A 59 3.97 9.30 10.89
CA GLU A 59 5.32 9.07 11.38
C GLU A 59 5.35 7.99 12.48
N GLU A 60 4.38 8.00 13.41
CA GLU A 60 4.31 6.97 14.45
C GLU A 60 3.97 5.59 13.87
N GLN A 61 3.13 5.52 12.84
CA GLN A 61 2.90 4.28 12.10
C GLN A 61 4.20 3.74 11.50
N ALA A 62 5.05 4.59 10.91
CA ALA A 62 6.34 4.20 10.35
C ALA A 62 7.31 3.70 11.42
N ARG A 63 7.37 4.39 12.59
CA ARG A 63 8.19 3.95 13.74
C ARG A 63 7.72 2.61 14.29
N THR A 64 6.41 2.42 14.38
CA THR A 64 5.82 1.17 14.89
C THR A 64 6.10 -0.01 13.96
N LEU A 65 6.04 0.22 12.63
CA LEU A 65 6.46 -0.77 11.64
C LEU A 65 7.93 -1.17 11.81
N ALA A 66 8.82 -0.18 11.94
CA ALA A 66 10.25 -0.44 12.10
C ALA A 66 10.54 -1.22 13.39
N ARG A 67 9.93 -0.83 14.54
CA ARG A 67 10.05 -1.57 15.81
C ARG A 67 9.57 -3.01 15.69
N PHE A 68 8.49 -3.24 14.94
CA PHE A 68 8.00 -4.58 14.66
C PHE A 68 9.05 -5.38 13.88
N TRP A 69 9.60 -4.85 12.80
CA TRP A 69 10.63 -5.53 12.01
C TRP A 69 11.89 -5.84 12.82
N ILE A 70 12.35 -4.89 13.65
CA ILE A 70 13.50 -5.06 14.54
C ILE A 70 13.21 -6.20 15.54
N ARG A 71 12.05 -6.19 16.18
CA ARG A 71 11.64 -7.23 17.16
C ARG A 71 11.58 -8.62 16.51
N GLU A 72 11.09 -8.69 15.28
CA GLU A 72 11.01 -9.95 14.53
C GLU A 72 12.36 -10.35 13.86
N GLY A 73 13.42 -9.57 14.05
CA GLY A 73 14.74 -9.85 13.46
C GLY A 73 14.75 -9.81 11.93
N LEU A 74 13.85 -9.01 11.32
CA LEU A 74 13.77 -8.88 9.86
C LEU A 74 14.93 -8.02 9.36
N LYS A 75 15.60 -8.49 8.31
CA LYS A 75 16.65 -7.78 7.59
C LYS A 75 16.29 -7.71 6.11
N PHE A 76 16.76 -6.67 5.46
CA PHE A 76 16.57 -6.45 4.04
C PHE A 76 17.93 -6.32 3.35
N ASP A 77 18.02 -6.78 2.12
CA ASP A 77 19.21 -6.62 1.27
C ASP A 77 19.11 -5.34 0.44
N GLU A 78 17.87 -4.92 0.12
CA GLU A 78 17.60 -3.70 -0.64
C GLU A 78 16.35 -3.00 -0.10
N VAL A 79 16.38 -1.66 -0.14
CA VAL A 79 15.25 -0.81 0.25
C VAL A 79 14.98 0.21 -0.86
N TYR A 80 13.76 0.24 -1.35
CA TYR A 80 13.30 1.17 -2.37
C TYR A 80 12.19 2.06 -1.85
N SER A 81 12.06 3.24 -2.44
CA SER A 81 10.90 4.12 -2.25
C SER A 81 10.53 4.82 -3.55
N GLY A 82 9.27 5.16 -3.71
CA GLY A 82 8.90 6.20 -4.65
C GLY A 82 9.48 7.55 -4.25
N ALA A 83 9.40 8.55 -5.15
CA ALA A 83 9.98 9.87 -4.95
C ALA A 83 9.07 10.83 -4.12
N LEU A 84 7.81 10.48 -3.86
CA LEU A 84 6.89 11.29 -3.06
C LEU A 84 7.38 11.42 -1.62
N VAL A 85 7.23 12.61 -1.03
CA VAL A 85 7.75 12.91 0.32
C VAL A 85 7.25 11.91 1.34
N ARG A 86 5.94 11.60 1.35
CA ARG A 86 5.33 10.64 2.27
C ARG A 86 5.90 9.22 2.14
N GLN A 87 6.28 8.80 0.93
CA GLN A 87 6.87 7.48 0.69
C GLN A 87 8.30 7.42 1.22
N ARG A 88 9.13 8.41 0.82
CA ARG A 88 10.52 8.52 1.27
C ARG A 88 10.60 8.64 2.80
N ARG A 89 9.79 9.55 3.38
CA ARG A 89 9.82 9.80 4.82
C ARG A 89 9.45 8.56 5.63
N THR A 90 8.51 7.73 5.13
CA THR A 90 8.19 6.44 5.77
C THR A 90 9.39 5.51 5.78
N ALA A 91 10.14 5.41 4.66
CA ALA A 91 11.36 4.60 4.56
C ALA A 91 12.50 5.14 5.43
N GLU A 92 12.69 6.46 5.44
CA GLU A 92 13.73 7.14 6.23
C GLU A 92 13.52 6.90 7.72
N ILE A 93 12.29 7.07 8.23
CA ILE A 93 11.95 6.80 9.63
C ILE A 93 12.23 5.33 9.99
N ALA A 94 11.93 4.40 9.09
CA ALA A 94 12.25 3.00 9.33
C ALA A 94 13.77 2.81 9.48
N GLY A 95 14.57 3.36 8.58
CA GLY A 95 16.04 3.31 8.66
C GLY A 95 16.60 3.98 9.92
N GLU A 96 16.08 5.16 10.28
CA GLU A 96 16.46 5.86 11.53
C GLU A 96 16.25 4.96 12.76
N CYS A 97 15.13 4.23 12.83
CA CYS A 97 14.85 3.31 13.93
C CYS A 97 15.84 2.13 13.98
N PHE A 98 16.23 1.56 12.83
CA PHE A 98 17.23 0.49 12.76
C PHE A 98 18.58 0.99 13.31
N VAL A 99 19.07 2.14 12.83
CA VAL A 99 20.32 2.74 13.29
C VAL A 99 20.27 3.05 14.80
N GLN A 100 19.18 3.65 15.28
CA GLN A 100 19.00 3.96 16.71
C GLN A 100 18.97 2.69 17.58
N SER A 101 18.62 1.56 17.02
CA SER A 101 18.63 0.25 17.71
C SER A 101 19.99 -0.46 17.66
N GLY A 102 21.04 0.19 17.13
CA GLY A 102 22.36 -0.37 16.96
C GLY A 102 22.48 -1.39 15.84
N LEU A 103 21.56 -1.38 14.88
CA LEU A 103 21.56 -2.23 13.69
C LEU A 103 22.02 -1.38 12.49
N ASP A 104 23.31 -1.46 12.18
CA ASP A 104 23.95 -0.66 11.12
C ASP A 104 23.78 -1.30 9.72
N ASP A 105 22.98 -2.35 9.60
CA ASP A 105 22.78 -3.12 8.37
C ASP A 105 21.52 -2.72 7.57
N TRP A 106 20.96 -1.54 7.83
CA TRP A 106 19.88 -1.01 7.00
C TRP A 106 20.43 -0.58 5.63
N PRO A 107 19.88 -1.10 4.51
CA PRO A 107 20.38 -0.77 3.18
C PRO A 107 20.17 0.70 2.82
N GLN A 108 21.04 1.21 1.94
CA GLN A 108 20.86 2.55 1.37
C GLN A 108 19.53 2.63 0.63
N LEU A 109 18.73 3.66 0.94
CA LEU A 109 17.46 3.90 0.29
C LEU A 109 17.65 4.27 -1.19
N GLN A 110 17.04 3.51 -2.08
CA GLN A 110 17.04 3.74 -3.52
C GLN A 110 15.70 4.38 -3.93
N ILE A 111 15.78 5.56 -4.57
CA ILE A 111 14.57 6.27 -5.04
C ILE A 111 14.25 5.83 -6.46
N MET A 112 13.01 5.36 -6.64
CA MET A 112 12.48 4.88 -7.92
C MET A 112 11.14 5.58 -8.23
N PRO A 113 11.13 6.65 -9.05
CA PRO A 113 9.92 7.43 -9.35
C PRO A 113 8.78 6.60 -9.95
N GLU A 114 9.09 5.49 -10.58
CA GLU A 114 8.11 4.55 -11.11
C GLU A 114 7.23 3.89 -10.02
N LEU A 115 7.63 4.01 -8.75
CA LEU A 115 6.86 3.58 -7.58
C LEU A 115 5.98 4.70 -6.99
N ASN A 116 5.92 5.88 -7.63
CA ASN A 116 5.03 6.96 -7.22
C ASN A 116 3.56 6.56 -7.41
N GLU A 117 2.70 7.13 -6.56
CA GLU A 117 1.27 7.11 -6.81
C GLU A 117 0.94 7.82 -8.13
N TYR A 118 -0.20 7.50 -8.74
CA TYR A 118 -0.72 8.27 -9.86
C TYR A 118 -1.09 9.69 -9.42
N ASP A 119 -1.05 10.64 -10.36
CA ASP A 119 -1.40 12.04 -10.09
C ASP A 119 -2.92 12.21 -9.93
N SER A 120 -3.41 11.90 -8.74
CA SER A 120 -4.82 12.06 -8.41
C SER A 120 -5.32 13.50 -8.51
N ILE A 121 -4.46 14.49 -8.26
CA ILE A 121 -4.81 15.91 -8.34
C ILE A 121 -4.97 16.32 -9.80
N GLY A 122 -4.03 15.95 -10.66
CA GLY A 122 -4.13 16.18 -12.09
C GLY A 122 -5.37 15.53 -12.70
N ILE A 123 -5.65 14.26 -12.33
CA ILE A 123 -6.85 13.54 -12.77
C ILE A 123 -8.12 14.28 -12.32
N ILE A 124 -8.24 14.65 -11.06
CA ILE A 124 -9.40 15.37 -10.50
C ILE A 124 -9.61 16.70 -11.22
N ASN A 125 -8.57 17.54 -11.29
CA ASN A 125 -8.70 18.89 -11.84
C ASN A 125 -9.09 18.90 -13.31
N ASN A 126 -8.68 17.89 -14.07
CA ASN A 126 -8.95 17.84 -15.50
C ASN A 126 -10.23 17.08 -15.86
N LEU A 127 -10.60 16.04 -15.10
CA LEU A 127 -11.79 15.24 -15.44
C LEU A 127 -13.08 15.78 -14.85
N ILE A 128 -13.05 16.39 -13.67
CA ILE A 128 -14.28 16.89 -13.02
C ILE A 128 -15.07 17.87 -13.90
N PRO A 129 -14.46 18.92 -14.49
CA PRO A 129 -15.22 19.87 -15.31
C PRO A 129 -15.94 19.18 -16.47
N SER A 130 -15.22 18.37 -17.23
CA SER A 130 -15.77 17.67 -18.40
C SER A 130 -16.86 16.66 -18.04
N LEU A 131 -16.70 15.94 -16.93
CA LEU A 131 -17.70 14.99 -16.44
C LEU A 131 -18.96 15.70 -15.94
N ALA A 132 -18.80 16.80 -15.19
CA ALA A 132 -19.92 17.56 -14.67
C ALA A 132 -20.79 18.23 -15.78
N GLU A 133 -20.18 18.55 -16.92
CA GLU A 133 -20.94 19.03 -18.09
C GLU A 133 -21.80 17.96 -18.72
N ARG A 134 -21.30 16.72 -18.80
CA ARG A 134 -21.92 15.61 -19.55
C ARG A 134 -22.87 14.76 -18.71
N ASP A 135 -22.62 14.66 -17.41
CA ASP A 135 -23.34 13.78 -16.49
C ASP A 135 -23.90 14.58 -15.30
N SER A 136 -25.22 14.73 -15.26
CA SER A 136 -25.92 15.43 -14.17
C SER A 136 -25.82 14.69 -12.83
N ALA A 137 -25.73 13.35 -12.84
CA ALA A 137 -25.55 12.56 -11.61
C ALA A 137 -24.12 12.77 -11.05
N PHE A 138 -23.11 12.81 -11.91
CA PHE A 138 -21.75 13.14 -11.48
C PHE A 138 -21.65 14.59 -10.98
N ARG A 139 -22.31 15.55 -11.67
CA ARG A 139 -22.37 16.94 -11.21
C ARG A 139 -22.88 17.03 -9.77
N ALA A 140 -23.97 16.33 -9.44
CA ALA A 140 -24.52 16.29 -8.09
C ALA A 140 -23.49 15.72 -7.06
N LEU A 141 -22.65 14.77 -7.43
CA LEU A 141 -21.56 14.25 -6.56
C LEU A 141 -20.47 15.31 -6.33
N ALA A 142 -20.08 16.04 -7.38
CA ALA A 142 -19.08 17.10 -7.27
C ALA A 142 -19.59 18.28 -6.41
N GLU A 143 -20.82 18.71 -6.62
CA GLU A 143 -21.49 19.73 -5.81
C GLU A 143 -21.63 19.30 -4.35
N ALA A 144 -22.00 18.04 -4.09
CA ALA A 144 -22.09 17.49 -2.74
C ALA A 144 -20.72 17.48 -2.04
N PHE A 145 -19.63 17.18 -2.76
CA PHE A 145 -18.28 17.28 -2.20
C PHE A 145 -17.93 18.73 -1.85
N GLU A 146 -18.14 19.68 -2.75
CA GLU A 146 -17.86 21.10 -2.48
C GLU A 146 -18.66 21.63 -1.30
N HIS A 147 -19.96 21.30 -1.21
CA HIS A 147 -20.82 21.72 -0.09
C HIS A 147 -20.36 21.16 1.26
N ASN A 148 -19.76 19.95 1.26
CA ASN A 148 -19.30 19.27 2.48
C ASN A 148 -17.79 19.41 2.74
N ARG A 149 -17.12 20.35 2.09
CA ARG A 149 -15.65 20.49 2.12
C ARG A 149 -15.07 20.67 3.53
N ASP A 150 -15.81 21.37 4.38
CA ASP A 150 -15.41 21.69 5.75
C ASP A 150 -16.24 20.95 6.82
N THR A 151 -16.91 19.86 6.42
CA THR A 151 -17.72 19.03 7.33
C THR A 151 -17.05 17.69 7.62
N PRO A 152 -17.46 16.96 8.68
CA PRO A 152 -16.99 15.60 8.95
C PRO A 152 -17.26 14.61 7.80
N GLU A 153 -18.28 14.87 6.96
CA GLU A 153 -18.66 14.02 5.83
C GLU A 153 -17.77 14.22 4.59
N ARG A 154 -16.86 15.18 4.59
CA ARG A 154 -15.96 15.49 3.46
C ARG A 154 -15.35 14.24 2.82
N ASN A 155 -14.77 13.37 3.63
CA ASN A 155 -14.10 12.18 3.13
C ASN A 155 -15.06 11.22 2.40
N ARG A 156 -16.31 11.12 2.89
CA ARG A 156 -17.34 10.28 2.27
C ARG A 156 -17.75 10.83 0.90
N HIS A 157 -17.97 12.15 0.80
CA HIS A 157 -18.34 12.79 -0.46
C HIS A 157 -17.20 12.78 -1.46
N PHE A 158 -15.98 13.07 -1.00
CA PHE A 158 -14.79 12.93 -1.81
C PHE A 158 -14.64 11.52 -2.37
N GLN A 159 -14.79 10.48 -1.55
CA GLN A 159 -14.66 9.09 -1.98
C GLN A 159 -15.63 8.74 -3.11
N LYS A 160 -16.92 9.10 -2.96
CA LYS A 160 -17.95 8.81 -3.98
C LYS A 160 -17.65 9.47 -5.32
N MET A 161 -17.26 10.74 -5.29
CA MET A 161 -16.88 11.49 -6.49
C MET A 161 -15.62 10.87 -7.12
N PHE A 162 -14.60 10.57 -6.31
CA PHE A 162 -13.30 10.10 -6.76
C PHE A 162 -13.36 8.68 -7.34
N GLU A 163 -14.26 7.83 -6.84
CA GLU A 163 -14.50 6.49 -7.43
C GLU A 163 -15.00 6.59 -8.88
N VAL A 164 -15.87 7.54 -9.18
CA VAL A 164 -16.33 7.77 -10.56
C VAL A 164 -15.19 8.30 -11.43
N VAL A 165 -14.49 9.33 -10.96
CA VAL A 165 -13.36 9.94 -11.70
C VAL A 165 -12.29 8.91 -12.04
N THR A 166 -11.91 8.08 -11.08
CA THR A 166 -10.87 7.05 -11.31
C THR A 166 -11.37 5.90 -12.17
N SER A 167 -12.67 5.58 -12.15
CA SER A 167 -13.25 4.61 -13.09
C SER A 167 -13.15 5.11 -14.53
N VAL A 168 -13.51 6.36 -14.78
CA VAL A 168 -13.41 6.99 -16.11
C VAL A 168 -11.95 7.06 -16.58
N TRP A 169 -11.03 7.40 -15.69
CA TRP A 169 -9.60 7.39 -15.98
C TRP A 169 -9.09 5.99 -16.36
N LEU A 170 -9.54 4.96 -15.65
CA LEU A 170 -9.20 3.56 -15.95
C LEU A 170 -9.73 3.12 -17.32
N ASP A 171 -10.97 3.50 -17.65
CA ASP A 171 -11.60 3.12 -18.92
C ASP A 171 -10.94 3.81 -20.13
N GLY A 172 -10.13 4.88 -19.88
CA GLY A 172 -9.37 5.60 -20.91
C GLY A 172 -10.26 6.41 -21.86
N GLU A 173 -11.48 6.75 -21.44
CA GLU A 173 -12.42 7.55 -22.25
C GLU A 173 -11.96 9.00 -22.46
N PHE A 174 -11.03 9.47 -21.64
CA PHE A 174 -10.46 10.81 -21.70
C PHE A 174 -8.95 10.75 -21.68
N GLU A 175 -8.33 11.15 -22.77
CA GLU A 175 -6.92 11.51 -22.79
C GLU A 175 -6.80 12.99 -22.36
N VAL A 176 -6.10 13.22 -21.27
CA VAL A 176 -5.85 14.56 -20.74
C VAL A 176 -4.39 14.87 -20.95
N GLU A 177 -4.10 15.95 -21.66
CA GLU A 177 -2.72 16.40 -21.87
C GLU A 177 -2.04 16.70 -20.53
N GLY A 178 -0.83 16.15 -20.35
CA GLY A 178 -0.06 16.31 -19.12
C GLY A 178 -0.47 15.42 -17.93
N VAL A 179 -1.52 14.59 -18.07
CA VAL A 179 -1.94 13.63 -17.04
C VAL A 179 -1.57 12.21 -17.48
N GLU A 180 -0.92 11.47 -16.60
CA GLU A 180 -0.55 10.08 -16.85
C GLU A 180 -1.80 9.21 -17.08
N SER A 181 -1.83 8.46 -18.19
CA SER A 181 -2.90 7.49 -18.46
C SER A 181 -2.83 6.27 -17.53
N TRP A 182 -3.95 5.59 -17.31
CA TRP A 182 -3.98 4.34 -16.55
C TRP A 182 -3.00 3.30 -17.10
N ARG A 183 -2.90 3.17 -18.42
CA ARG A 183 -1.96 2.24 -19.07
C ARG A 183 -0.51 2.58 -18.79
N SER A 184 -0.15 3.87 -18.81
CA SER A 184 1.22 4.33 -18.49
C SER A 184 1.54 4.05 -17.03
N PHE A 185 0.61 4.35 -16.12
CA PHE A 185 0.73 4.03 -14.69
C PHE A 185 0.98 2.54 -14.46
N GLN A 186 0.12 1.68 -15.01
CA GLN A 186 0.31 0.22 -14.91
C GLN A 186 1.65 -0.24 -15.47
N SER A 187 2.03 0.27 -16.65
CA SER A 187 3.26 -0.14 -17.34
C SER A 187 4.50 0.19 -16.52
N ARG A 188 4.58 1.43 -15.96
CA ARG A 188 5.75 1.81 -15.13
C ARG A 188 5.82 1.01 -13.83
N VAL A 189 4.66 0.77 -13.17
CA VAL A 189 4.61 -0.03 -11.94
C VAL A 189 5.07 -1.47 -12.21
N ARG A 190 4.51 -2.12 -13.23
CA ARG A 190 4.91 -3.49 -13.61
C ARG A 190 6.39 -3.57 -13.97
N GLY A 191 6.90 -2.57 -14.69
CA GLY A 191 8.32 -2.47 -15.05
C GLY A 191 9.22 -2.33 -13.82
N ALA A 192 8.83 -1.49 -12.86
CA ALA A 192 9.56 -1.29 -11.60
C ALA A 192 9.62 -2.59 -10.78
N ILE A 193 8.47 -3.21 -10.53
CA ILE A 193 8.40 -4.47 -9.76
C ILE A 193 9.20 -5.57 -10.46
N LYS A 194 9.13 -5.68 -11.78
CA LYS A 194 9.92 -6.63 -12.54
C LYS A 194 11.43 -6.37 -12.37
N ARG A 195 11.90 -5.13 -12.43
CA ARG A 195 13.33 -4.78 -12.21
C ARG A 195 13.78 -5.18 -10.80
N ILE A 196 12.99 -4.88 -9.77
CA ILE A 196 13.26 -5.20 -8.38
C ILE A 196 13.37 -6.71 -8.16
N THR A 197 12.52 -7.50 -8.80
CA THR A 197 12.46 -8.97 -8.61
C THR A 197 13.31 -9.75 -9.60
N SER A 198 13.85 -9.11 -10.64
CA SER A 198 14.67 -9.77 -11.67
C SER A 198 16.15 -9.80 -11.29
N GLY A 199 16.78 -10.93 -11.49
CA GLY A 199 18.24 -11.05 -11.33
C GLY A 199 18.74 -11.28 -9.91
N GLN A 200 17.86 -11.25 -8.92
CA GLN A 200 18.22 -11.49 -7.53
C GLN A 200 18.23 -12.98 -7.20
N GLY A 201 19.22 -13.36 -6.40
CA GLY A 201 19.38 -14.74 -5.95
C GLY A 201 18.31 -15.18 -4.97
N SER A 202 18.31 -16.46 -4.71
CA SER A 202 17.52 -17.10 -3.68
C SER A 202 17.81 -16.50 -2.29
N GLY A 203 16.77 -16.21 -1.55
CA GLY A 203 16.85 -15.64 -0.19
C GLY A 203 16.96 -14.10 -0.14
N HIS A 204 16.98 -13.43 -1.28
CA HIS A 204 17.05 -11.96 -1.36
C HIS A 204 15.77 -11.31 -0.81
N ARG A 205 15.92 -10.28 0.01
CA ARG A 205 14.83 -9.64 0.75
C ARG A 205 14.77 -8.15 0.44
N VAL A 206 13.63 -7.71 -0.06
CA VAL A 206 13.44 -6.34 -0.53
C VAL A 206 12.25 -5.69 0.19
N ALA A 207 12.45 -4.47 0.69
CA ALA A 207 11.38 -3.60 1.16
C ALA A 207 11.15 -2.45 0.17
N VAL A 208 9.88 -2.18 -0.14
CA VAL A 208 9.47 -1.09 -1.04
C VAL A 208 8.42 -0.23 -0.35
N PHE A 209 8.72 1.05 -0.17
CA PHE A 209 7.81 2.03 0.40
C PHE A 209 7.10 2.79 -0.73
N THR A 210 5.77 2.65 -0.79
CA THR A 210 4.99 3.14 -1.91
C THR A 210 3.57 3.55 -1.48
N SER A 211 2.63 3.57 -2.42
CA SER A 211 1.25 4.01 -2.21
C SER A 211 0.24 2.94 -2.63
N GLY A 212 -1.04 3.20 -2.34
CA GLY A 212 -2.11 2.24 -2.53
C GLY A 212 -2.32 1.81 -3.98
N GLY A 213 -2.22 2.73 -4.94
CA GLY A 213 -2.39 2.40 -6.36
C GLY A 213 -1.31 1.45 -6.88
N VAL A 214 -0.04 1.65 -6.48
CA VAL A 214 1.07 0.75 -6.85
C VAL A 214 0.86 -0.64 -6.27
N ILE A 215 0.43 -0.73 -5.01
CA ILE A 215 0.09 -2.01 -4.36
C ILE A 215 -1.08 -2.66 -5.11
N GLY A 216 -2.13 -1.89 -5.42
CA GLY A 216 -3.30 -2.36 -6.16
C GLY A 216 -2.95 -2.97 -7.51
N VAL A 217 -2.16 -2.26 -8.32
CA VAL A 217 -1.67 -2.75 -9.62
C VAL A 217 -0.82 -4.01 -9.46
N THR A 218 0.06 -4.05 -8.46
CA THR A 218 0.94 -5.21 -8.25
C THR A 218 0.13 -6.46 -7.87
N VAL A 219 -0.82 -6.32 -6.93
CA VAL A 219 -1.69 -7.43 -6.51
C VAL A 219 -2.59 -7.87 -7.66
N GLN A 220 -3.23 -6.92 -8.37
CA GLN A 220 -4.06 -7.19 -9.55
C GLN A 220 -3.29 -8.00 -10.61
N ASN A 221 -2.05 -7.59 -10.91
CA ASN A 221 -1.21 -8.25 -11.89
C ASN A 221 -0.83 -9.68 -11.48
N VAL A 222 -0.43 -9.87 -10.21
CA VAL A 222 -0.04 -11.19 -9.67
C VAL A 222 -1.20 -12.18 -9.66
N LEU A 223 -2.41 -11.70 -9.37
CA LEU A 223 -3.62 -12.51 -9.33
C LEU A 223 -4.27 -12.68 -10.72
N ASN A 224 -3.75 -11.99 -11.75
CA ASN A 224 -4.38 -11.91 -13.07
C ASN A 224 -5.86 -11.51 -12.98
N ALA A 225 -6.17 -10.59 -12.06
CA ALA A 225 -7.52 -10.09 -11.84
C ALA A 225 -7.88 -8.99 -12.87
N PRO A 226 -9.18 -8.67 -13.06
CA PRO A 226 -9.60 -7.56 -13.90
C PRO A 226 -8.92 -6.25 -13.47
N GLU A 227 -8.63 -5.34 -14.40
CA GLU A 227 -7.93 -4.09 -14.12
C GLU A 227 -8.62 -3.23 -13.05
N ARG A 228 -9.95 -3.20 -13.04
CA ARG A 228 -10.76 -2.50 -12.03
C ARG A 228 -10.44 -2.94 -10.60
N SER A 229 -10.04 -4.20 -10.40
CA SER A 229 -9.65 -4.70 -9.08
C SER A 229 -8.47 -3.94 -8.48
N ALA A 230 -7.60 -3.34 -9.31
CA ALA A 230 -6.49 -2.53 -8.79
C ALA A 230 -6.99 -1.29 -8.02
N LEU A 231 -8.05 -0.63 -8.52
CA LEU A 231 -8.67 0.51 -7.84
C LEU A 231 -9.41 0.06 -6.57
N GLU A 232 -10.17 -1.02 -6.64
CA GLU A 232 -10.89 -1.58 -5.48
C GLU A 232 -9.92 -1.98 -4.36
N ILE A 233 -8.79 -2.57 -4.70
CA ILE A 233 -7.69 -2.89 -3.78
C ILE A 233 -7.12 -1.60 -3.17
N ASN A 234 -6.81 -0.59 -4.00
CA ASN A 234 -6.27 0.70 -3.54
C ASN A 234 -7.12 1.33 -2.43
N TRP A 235 -8.46 1.27 -2.54
CA TRP A 235 -9.36 1.80 -1.51
C TRP A 235 -9.27 1.08 -0.16
N ARG A 236 -8.77 -0.14 -0.13
CA ARG A 236 -8.73 -1.01 1.06
C ARG A 236 -7.38 -1.10 1.72
N VAL A 237 -6.31 -0.69 1.06
CA VAL A 237 -4.96 -0.72 1.64
C VAL A 237 -4.87 0.29 2.79
N ARG A 238 -4.44 -0.16 3.99
CA ARG A 238 -4.26 0.70 5.16
C ARG A 238 -2.91 1.39 5.13
N ASN A 239 -2.82 2.55 5.76
CA ASN A 239 -1.54 3.22 5.97
C ASN A 239 -0.59 2.32 6.76
N SER A 240 0.69 2.33 6.39
CA SER A 240 1.74 1.49 6.97
C SER A 240 1.51 -0.02 6.86
N SER A 241 0.48 -0.49 6.12
CA SER A 241 0.27 -1.93 5.92
C SER A 241 1.34 -2.55 5.06
N MET A 242 1.59 -3.83 5.29
CA MET A 242 2.47 -4.68 4.50
C MET A 242 1.67 -5.54 3.54
N THR A 243 2.13 -5.64 2.30
CA THR A 243 1.67 -6.62 1.31
C THR A 243 2.89 -7.41 0.86
N GLU A 244 2.89 -8.70 1.11
CA GLU A 244 4.08 -9.54 1.02
C GLU A 244 3.97 -10.47 -0.17
N PHE A 245 5.10 -10.67 -0.83
CA PHE A 245 5.24 -11.55 -1.98
C PHE A 245 6.48 -12.42 -1.82
N VAL A 246 6.41 -13.60 -2.39
CA VAL A 246 7.58 -14.43 -2.65
C VAL A 246 7.86 -14.46 -4.16
N PHE A 247 9.14 -14.43 -4.53
CA PHE A 247 9.51 -14.41 -5.93
C PHE A 247 10.67 -15.33 -6.27
N THR A 248 10.67 -15.76 -7.51
CA THR A 248 11.80 -16.37 -8.21
C THR A 248 12.12 -15.50 -9.41
N ARG A 249 13.12 -15.88 -10.21
CA ARG A 249 13.46 -15.16 -11.44
C ARG A 249 12.26 -14.92 -12.37
N ASP A 250 11.35 -15.89 -12.44
CA ASP A 250 10.29 -15.93 -13.44
C ASP A 250 8.86 -15.84 -12.85
N ARG A 251 8.76 -15.78 -11.52
CA ARG A 251 7.46 -15.82 -10.85
C ARG A 251 7.43 -14.90 -9.62
N LEU A 252 6.36 -14.12 -9.51
CA LEU A 252 5.97 -13.38 -8.32
C LEU A 252 4.64 -13.94 -7.81
N SER A 253 4.53 -14.24 -6.54
CA SER A 253 3.32 -14.80 -5.92
C SER A 253 2.96 -14.01 -4.67
N LEU A 254 1.68 -13.67 -4.51
CA LEU A 254 1.17 -13.02 -3.30
C LEU A 254 1.23 -14.01 -2.13
N ASP A 255 1.82 -13.59 -1.02
CA ASP A 255 1.87 -14.34 0.23
C ASP A 255 0.87 -13.80 1.25
N SER A 256 0.89 -12.48 1.50
CA SER A 256 -0.09 -11.82 2.36
C SER A 256 -0.49 -10.44 1.81
N PHE A 257 -1.71 -9.99 2.16
CA PHE A 257 -2.23 -8.71 1.70
C PHE A 257 -2.69 -7.83 2.84
N ASN A 258 -2.25 -6.55 2.84
CA ASN A 258 -2.77 -5.48 3.71
C ASN A 258 -2.70 -5.82 5.21
N THR A 259 -1.63 -6.50 5.64
CA THR A 259 -1.43 -6.90 7.03
C THR A 259 -0.88 -5.75 7.88
N ILE A 260 -1.32 -5.68 9.13
CA ILE A 260 -0.95 -4.62 10.08
C ILE A 260 -0.60 -5.19 11.47
N PRO A 261 0.24 -6.24 11.59
CA PRO A 261 0.54 -6.88 12.88
C PRO A 261 1.27 -5.94 13.86
N HIS A 262 1.83 -4.86 13.37
CA HIS A 262 2.51 -3.82 14.14
C HIS A 262 1.57 -2.74 14.69
N LEU A 263 0.32 -2.63 14.19
CA LEU A 263 -0.64 -1.63 14.64
C LEU A 263 -1.62 -2.24 15.64
N ASP A 264 -1.13 -2.53 16.85
CA ASP A 264 -1.94 -3.09 17.94
C ASP A 264 -3.00 -2.08 18.40
N ASP A 265 -2.64 -0.79 18.52
CA ASP A 265 -3.57 0.28 18.86
C ASP A 265 -4.52 0.57 17.68
N PRO A 266 -5.85 0.45 17.89
CA PRO A 266 -6.84 0.81 16.87
C PRO A 266 -6.74 2.26 16.37
N ALA A 267 -6.27 3.21 17.20
CA ALA A 267 -6.10 4.61 16.83
C ALA A 267 -5.04 4.79 15.71
N LEU A 268 -4.10 3.86 15.58
CA LEU A 268 -3.10 3.86 14.52
C LEU A 268 -3.61 3.25 13.20
N ARG A 269 -4.84 2.73 13.14
CA ARG A 269 -5.36 2.02 11.97
C ARG A 269 -6.14 2.96 11.08
N THR A 270 -5.49 3.54 10.08
CA THR A 270 -6.09 4.48 9.14
C THR A 270 -6.04 3.99 7.69
N TYR A 271 -6.90 4.55 6.86
CA TYR A 271 -6.93 4.30 5.41
C TYR A 271 -6.44 5.50 4.60
N ARG A 272 -6.55 6.68 5.19
CA ARG A 272 -6.12 7.96 4.61
C ARG A 272 -5.71 8.94 5.70
#